data_2ab0eb0c5784c72feef2ac33a6a27432
#
_entry.id   2ab0eb0c5784c72feef2ac33a6a27432
#
_cell.length_a   1.000
_cell.length_b   1.000
_cell.length_c   1.000
_cell.angle_alpha   90.00
_cell.angle_beta   90.00
_cell.angle_gamma   90.00
#
_symmetry.space_group_name_H-M   'P 1'
#
loop_
_entity.id
_entity.type
_entity.pdbx_description
1 polymer ?
#
loop_
_entity_poly.entity_id
_entity_poly.type
_entity_poly.pdbx_seq_one_letter_code
_entity_poly.pdbx_strand_id
1 'polypeptide(L)'
;MDFAVEILALVKELKAQRETIVANQIGRSGTSIGANIREAQYAQGKADFISKLQIALKEANETGYWLELLHRSGYLSMEAYRSLDTKCTSLRAMLIASVNTAKGNKK
;
A
#
# COMPACT_ATOMS: atom_id res chain seq x y z
N MET A 1 0.13 4.03 9.34
CA MET A 1 -1.28 4.11 9.75
C MET A 1 -2.05 5.19 8.98
N ASP A 2 -1.43 6.35 8.78
CA ASP A 2 -2.13 7.45 8.09
C ASP A 2 -2.57 7.09 6.68
N PHE A 3 -1.72 6.37 5.93
CA PHE A 3 -2.09 5.98 4.58
C PHE A 3 -3.31 5.06 4.59
N ALA A 4 -3.36 4.11 5.53
CA ALA A 4 -4.49 3.19 5.62
C ALA A 4 -5.78 3.95 5.95
N VAL A 5 -5.70 4.97 6.81
CA VAL A 5 -6.86 5.79 7.14
C VAL A 5 -7.37 6.52 5.88
N GLU A 6 -6.45 7.05 5.07
CA GLU A 6 -6.85 7.72 3.83
C GLU A 6 -7.45 6.73 2.84
N ILE A 7 -6.92 5.51 2.78
CA ILE A 7 -7.48 4.48 1.90
C ILE A 7 -8.90 4.12 2.34
N LEU A 8 -9.15 3.99 3.63
CA LEU A 8 -10.50 3.68 4.10
C LEU A 8 -11.48 4.81 3.79
N ALA A 9 -11.03 6.06 3.86
CA ALA A 9 -11.87 7.19 3.46
C ALA A 9 -12.20 7.11 1.96
N LEU A 10 -11.21 6.75 1.14
CA LEU A 10 -11.42 6.57 -0.29
C LEU A 10 -12.41 5.44 -0.56
N VAL A 11 -12.28 4.31 0.15
CA VAL A 11 -13.19 3.18 0.01
C VAL A 11 -14.63 3.61 0.28
N LYS A 12 -14.83 4.37 1.35
CA LYS A 12 -16.16 4.86 1.70
C LYS A 12 -16.74 5.71 0.58
N GLU A 13 -15.94 6.59 0.01
CA GLU A 13 -16.39 7.46 -1.06
C GLU A 13 -16.70 6.68 -2.33
N LEU A 14 -15.87 5.69 -2.66
CA LEU A 14 -16.09 4.86 -3.84
C LEU A 14 -17.38 4.06 -3.72
N LYS A 15 -17.65 3.52 -2.53
CA LYS A 15 -18.89 2.76 -2.32
C LYS A 15 -20.12 3.66 -2.39
N ALA A 16 -19.99 4.91 -1.97
CA ALA A 16 -21.08 5.88 -2.13
C ALA A 16 -21.36 6.14 -3.59
N GLN A 17 -20.35 6.03 -4.44
CA GLN A 17 -20.51 6.17 -5.90
C GLN A 17 -20.82 4.83 -6.57
N ARG A 18 -21.06 3.78 -5.79
CA ARG A 18 -21.39 2.45 -6.26
C ARG A 18 -20.25 1.77 -7.01
N GLU A 19 -19.02 2.22 -6.81
CA GLU A 19 -17.85 1.52 -7.32
C GLU A 19 -17.37 0.57 -6.22
N THR A 20 -17.75 -0.70 -6.31
CA THR A 20 -17.46 -1.67 -5.25
C THR A 20 -16.31 -2.61 -5.60
N ILE A 21 -16.04 -2.82 -6.88
CA ILE A 21 -15.00 -3.76 -7.31
C ILE A 21 -13.62 -3.27 -6.84
N VAL A 22 -13.24 -2.07 -7.26
CA VAL A 22 -11.93 -1.52 -6.91
C VAL A 22 -11.92 -1.10 -5.45
N ALA A 23 -13.06 -0.63 -4.91
CA ALA A 23 -13.13 -0.26 -3.50
C ALA A 23 -12.70 -1.43 -2.61
N ASN A 24 -13.20 -2.63 -2.90
CA ASN A 24 -12.85 -3.81 -2.11
C ASN A 24 -11.38 -4.20 -2.28
N GLN A 25 -10.87 -4.11 -3.50
CA GLN A 25 -9.48 -4.47 -3.78
C GLN A 25 -8.50 -3.48 -3.14
N ILE A 26 -8.73 -2.20 -3.31
CA ILE A 26 -7.80 -1.21 -2.76
C ILE A 26 -7.90 -1.14 -1.24
N GLY A 27 -9.10 -1.39 -0.69
CA GLY A 27 -9.26 -1.48 0.76
C GLY A 27 -8.42 -2.60 1.34
N ARG A 28 -8.46 -3.77 0.72
CA ARG A 28 -7.67 -4.91 1.16
C ARG A 28 -6.17 -4.62 1.01
N SER A 29 -5.74 -4.25 -0.18
CA SER A 29 -4.30 -4.08 -0.43
C SER A 29 -3.73 -2.89 0.35
N GLY A 30 -4.45 -1.78 0.38
CA GLY A 30 -3.94 -0.57 1.04
C GLY A 30 -3.82 -0.71 2.54
N THR A 31 -4.72 -1.48 3.18
CA THR A 31 -4.62 -1.70 4.62
C THR A 31 -3.64 -2.82 4.97
N SER A 32 -3.38 -3.72 4.03
CA SER A 32 -2.44 -4.83 4.26
C SER A 32 -0.99 -4.36 4.35
N ILE A 33 -0.66 -3.23 3.73
CA ILE A 33 0.70 -2.70 3.80
C ILE A 33 1.12 -2.49 5.25
N GLY A 34 0.35 -1.68 5.97
CA GLY A 34 0.68 -1.37 7.36
C GLY A 34 0.57 -2.57 8.27
N ALA A 35 -0.42 -3.44 8.02
CA ALA A 35 -0.59 -4.65 8.83
C ALA A 35 0.65 -5.53 8.75
N ASN A 36 1.21 -5.71 7.55
CA ASN A 36 2.40 -6.55 7.38
C ASN A 36 3.65 -5.88 7.93
N ILE A 37 3.75 -4.55 7.84
CA ILE A 37 4.85 -3.85 8.46
C ILE A 37 4.83 -4.06 9.98
N ARG A 38 3.64 -3.96 10.58
CA ARG A 38 3.52 -4.20 12.02
C ARG A 38 3.90 -5.62 12.38
N GLU A 39 3.45 -6.60 11.59
CA GLU A 39 3.81 -7.99 11.85
C GLU A 39 5.31 -8.23 11.71
N ALA A 40 5.98 -7.51 10.80
CA ALA A 40 7.41 -7.62 10.66
C ALA A 40 8.13 -7.21 11.95
N GLN A 41 7.60 -6.21 12.65
CA GLN A 41 8.20 -5.73 13.90
C GLN A 41 8.16 -6.79 15.00
N TYR A 42 7.29 -7.78 14.88
CA TYR A 42 7.15 -8.87 15.85
C TYR A 42 7.58 -10.21 15.26
N ALA A 43 8.37 -10.16 14.19
CA ALA A 43 8.78 -11.39 13.50
C ALA A 43 9.68 -12.26 14.38
N GLN A 44 9.57 -13.57 14.14
CA GLN A 44 10.32 -14.56 14.93
C GLN A 44 11.78 -14.67 14.55
N GLY A 45 12.17 -14.10 13.43
CA GLY A 45 13.55 -14.12 12.99
C GLY A 45 13.71 -13.35 11.71
N LYS A 46 14.93 -13.36 11.17
CA LYS A 46 15.26 -12.56 10.01
C LYS A 46 14.45 -12.95 8.77
N ALA A 47 14.30 -14.27 8.54
CA ALA A 47 13.57 -14.74 7.37
C ALA A 47 12.10 -14.33 7.43
N ASP A 48 11.49 -14.43 8.60
CA ASP A 48 10.10 -14.02 8.78
C ASP A 48 9.96 -12.51 8.63
N PHE A 49 10.90 -11.75 9.17
CA PHE A 49 10.94 -10.29 9.03
C PHE A 49 10.95 -9.89 7.55
N ILE A 50 11.87 -10.48 6.79
CA ILE A 50 12.00 -10.19 5.36
C ILE A 50 10.73 -10.59 4.62
N SER A 51 10.17 -11.76 4.96
CA SER A 51 8.95 -12.25 4.32
C SER A 51 7.80 -11.26 4.51
N LYS A 52 7.61 -10.77 5.73
CA LYS A 52 6.52 -9.81 5.99
C LYS A 52 6.71 -8.51 5.24
N LEU A 53 7.95 -8.03 5.15
CA LEU A 53 8.22 -6.80 4.40
C LEU A 53 7.99 -7.00 2.91
N GLN A 54 8.33 -8.18 2.38
CA GLN A 54 8.10 -8.47 0.97
C GLN A 54 6.61 -8.55 0.66
N ILE A 55 5.80 -9.09 1.57
CA ILE A 55 4.36 -9.09 1.41
C ILE A 55 3.84 -7.65 1.39
N ALA A 56 4.32 -6.82 2.32
CA ALA A 56 3.90 -5.41 2.35
C ALA A 56 4.26 -4.70 1.05
N LEU A 57 5.44 -4.98 0.50
CA LEU A 57 5.88 -4.37 -0.77
C LEU A 57 4.97 -4.81 -1.92
N LYS A 58 4.62 -6.08 -1.97
CA LYS A 58 3.70 -6.59 -2.99
C LYS A 58 2.36 -5.87 -2.90
N GLU A 59 1.85 -5.68 -1.68
CA GLU A 59 0.57 -5.01 -1.50
C GLU A 59 0.66 -3.53 -1.87
N ALA A 60 1.81 -2.90 -1.63
CA ALA A 60 2.00 -1.51 -2.05
C ALA A 60 2.00 -1.38 -3.58
N ASN A 61 2.63 -2.34 -4.27
CA ASN A 61 2.61 -2.36 -5.73
C ASN A 61 1.18 -2.52 -6.24
N GLU A 62 0.42 -3.40 -5.63
CA GLU A 62 -0.97 -3.61 -6.04
C GLU A 62 -1.81 -2.36 -5.79
N THR A 63 -1.60 -1.71 -4.65
CA THR A 63 -2.33 -0.48 -4.32
C THR A 63 -2.06 0.60 -5.35
N GLY A 64 -0.80 0.73 -5.79
CA GLY A 64 -0.46 1.70 -6.83
C GLY A 64 -1.21 1.44 -8.14
N TYR A 65 -1.37 0.18 -8.50
CA TYR A 65 -2.15 -0.20 -9.67
C TYR A 65 -3.60 0.27 -9.55
N TRP A 66 -4.23 0.02 -8.39
CA TRP A 66 -5.62 0.43 -8.19
C TRP A 66 -5.78 1.94 -8.19
N LEU A 67 -4.81 2.67 -7.63
CA LEU A 67 -4.86 4.13 -7.64
C LEU A 67 -4.83 4.67 -9.07
N GLU A 68 -3.96 4.11 -9.90
CA GLU A 68 -3.87 4.54 -11.28
C GLU A 68 -5.16 4.21 -12.04
N LEU A 69 -5.70 3.02 -11.82
CA LEU A 69 -6.94 2.62 -12.48
C LEU A 69 -8.09 3.56 -12.10
N LEU A 70 -8.20 3.90 -10.81
CA LEU A 70 -9.25 4.82 -10.35
C LEU A 70 -9.09 6.20 -10.97
N HIS A 71 -7.86 6.66 -11.09
CA HIS A 71 -7.62 7.96 -11.71
C HIS A 71 -8.00 7.94 -13.19
N ARG A 72 -7.56 6.92 -13.92
CA ARG A 72 -7.87 6.82 -15.34
C ARG A 72 -9.35 6.60 -15.62
N SER A 73 -10.06 6.02 -14.65
CA SER A 73 -11.50 5.77 -14.78
C SER A 73 -12.36 6.93 -14.29
N GLY A 74 -11.75 8.02 -13.84
CA GLY A 74 -12.48 9.21 -13.45
C GLY A 74 -12.97 9.24 -12.02
N TYR A 75 -12.58 8.26 -11.18
CA TYR A 75 -12.99 8.23 -9.78
C TYR A 75 -12.08 9.03 -8.85
N LEU A 76 -10.86 9.33 -9.29
CA LEU A 76 -9.92 10.15 -8.52
C LEU A 76 -9.49 11.34 -9.37
N SER A 77 -9.56 12.54 -8.79
CA SER A 77 -9.00 13.73 -9.42
C SER A 77 -7.49 13.58 -9.50
N MET A 78 -6.86 14.39 -10.35
CA MET A 78 -5.42 14.42 -10.47
C MET A 78 -4.77 14.76 -9.14
N GLU A 79 -5.37 15.71 -8.41
CA GLU A 79 -4.83 16.14 -7.13
C GLU A 79 -4.87 15.03 -6.08
N ALA A 80 -6.02 14.36 -5.96
CA ALA A 80 -6.16 13.26 -5.01
C ALA A 80 -5.27 12.09 -5.38
N TYR A 81 -5.18 11.80 -6.67
CA TYR A 81 -4.32 10.72 -7.16
C TYR A 81 -2.86 10.99 -6.81
N ARG A 82 -2.38 12.21 -7.10
CA ARG A 82 -0.98 12.55 -6.80
C ARG A 82 -0.67 12.41 -5.33
N SER A 83 -1.57 12.87 -4.47
CA SER A 83 -1.35 12.81 -3.04
C SER A 83 -1.20 11.36 -2.57
N LEU A 84 -2.13 10.50 -2.97
CA LEU A 84 -2.11 9.11 -2.54
C LEU A 84 -0.97 8.34 -3.19
N ASP A 85 -0.71 8.58 -4.46
CA ASP A 85 0.34 7.88 -5.18
C ASP A 85 1.72 8.24 -4.66
N THR A 86 1.94 9.49 -4.28
CA THR A 86 3.20 9.92 -3.70
C THR A 86 3.46 9.18 -2.40
N LYS A 87 2.44 9.07 -1.55
CA LYS A 87 2.56 8.34 -0.29
C LYS A 87 2.80 6.87 -0.51
N CYS A 88 2.10 6.28 -1.47
CA CYS A 88 2.28 4.87 -1.81
C CYS A 88 3.69 4.61 -2.33
N THR A 89 4.20 5.49 -3.19
CA THR A 89 5.55 5.38 -3.73
C THR A 89 6.60 5.49 -2.63
N SER A 90 6.39 6.39 -1.68
CA SER A 90 7.30 6.53 -0.54
C SER A 90 7.34 5.27 0.31
N LEU A 91 6.18 4.66 0.53
CA LEU A 91 6.13 3.39 1.27
C LEU A 91 6.89 2.30 0.53
N ARG A 92 6.72 2.21 -0.78
CA ARG A 92 7.43 1.22 -1.59
C ARG A 92 8.94 1.42 -1.49
N ALA A 93 9.40 2.65 -1.62
CA ALA A 93 10.83 2.94 -1.55
C ALA A 93 11.40 2.54 -0.19
N MET A 94 10.68 2.86 0.88
CA MET A 94 11.10 2.49 2.22
C MET A 94 11.18 0.97 2.38
N LEU A 95 10.17 0.27 1.86
CA LEU A 95 10.13 -1.19 1.97
C LEU A 95 11.25 -1.85 1.17
N ILE A 96 11.53 -1.36 -0.02
CA ILE A 96 12.63 -1.86 -0.83
C ILE A 96 13.95 -1.70 -0.08
N ALA A 97 14.18 -0.52 0.50
CA ALA A 97 15.41 -0.24 1.25
C ALA A 97 15.51 -1.16 2.47
N SER A 98 14.40 -1.34 3.18
CA SER A 98 14.39 -2.18 4.38
C SER A 98 14.68 -3.64 4.05
N VAL A 99 14.10 -4.16 2.97
CA VAL A 99 14.35 -5.53 2.55
C VAL A 99 15.81 -5.71 2.15
N ASN A 100 16.35 -4.77 1.39
CA ASN A 100 17.74 -4.85 0.97
C ASN A 100 18.70 -4.81 2.15
N THR A 101 18.44 -3.93 3.10
CA THR A 101 19.25 -3.84 4.31
C THR A 101 19.19 -5.15 5.08
N ALA A 102 17.98 -5.71 5.27
CA ALA A 102 17.81 -6.94 6.01
C ALA A 102 18.51 -8.13 5.34
N LYS A 103 18.59 -8.12 4.02
CA LYS A 103 19.29 -9.17 3.27
C LYS A 103 20.80 -8.97 3.25
N GLY A 104 21.28 -7.85 3.79
CA GLY A 104 22.70 -7.55 3.76
C GLY A 104 23.18 -6.93 2.46
N ASN A 105 22.26 -6.51 1.59
CA ASN A 105 22.60 -5.87 0.33
C ASN A 105 22.84 -4.39 0.60
N LYS A 106 24.10 -4.04 0.74
CA LYS A 106 24.45 -2.66 0.99
C LYS A 106 24.68 -1.90 -0.27
N LYS A 107 24.23 -0.68 -0.26
CA LYS A 107 24.44 0.12 -1.43
C LYS A 107 24.13 1.51 -1.19
#